data_5c12809d3ef549e47f48f7fcf013009e
#
_entry.id   5c12809d3ef549e47f48f7fcf013009e
#
_cell.length_a   1.000
_cell.length_b   1.000
_cell.length_c   1.000
_cell.angle_alpha   90.00
_cell.angle_beta   90.00
_cell.angle_gamma   90.00
#
_symmetry.space_group_name_H-M   'P 1'
#
loop_
_entity.id
_entity.type
_entity.pdbx_description
1 polymer ?
#
loop_
_entity_poly.entity_id
_entity_poly.type
_entity_poly.pdbx_seq_one_letter_code
_entity_poly.pdbx_strand_id
1 'polypeptide(L)'
;MDVDHNNEPTVTTHRDGFDWRSIKLGWYILAALFLYSLIATIALSRSNRALNELKLAGGSAVSSETPSALTTAPRGLWFPIPGARLPQDDMYLPTAPRDYRRGVNQGFDFYGTSSAVPINFGTPVIASADGVVIRADRDYKELDNEQWLSLLDKVAADGATEDDLNRLRGRQIWIRLPDNRVLRYAHLSDIRQGLAEGQEVYRGQVIGFVGNSGTDDGIKGTTRGARLHFEVWNPDNTFFGQNAETLEQVRADSASLFVGP
;
A
#
# COMPACT_ATOMS: atom_id res chain seq x y z
N MET A 1 53.91 -51.45 -53.16
CA MET A 1 54.65 -50.36 -53.78
C MET A 1 53.63 -49.58 -54.56
N ASP A 2 53.00 -48.71 -54.08
CA ASP A 2 52.52 -47.53 -54.78
C ASP A 2 51.89 -46.61 -53.72
N VAL A 3 52.46 -45.46 -53.66
CA VAL A 3 52.04 -44.38 -52.79
C VAL A 3 50.95 -43.62 -53.52
N ASP A 4 49.77 -43.53 -52.97
CA ASP A 4 48.76 -42.67 -53.58
C ASP A 4 48.52 -41.48 -52.63
N HIS A 5 48.95 -40.31 -53.11
CA HIS A 5 48.71 -38.99 -52.59
C HIS A 5 47.37 -38.51 -53.18
N ASN A 6 46.46 -38.02 -52.34
CA ASN A 6 45.67 -36.82 -52.52
C ASN A 6 44.43 -36.85 -51.60
N ASN A 7 44.52 -36.13 -50.50
CA ASN A 7 43.35 -35.71 -49.75
C ASN A 7 43.54 -34.24 -49.38
N GLU A 8 43.12 -33.34 -50.27
CA GLU A 8 42.97 -31.92 -49.98
C GLU A 8 41.64 -31.69 -49.25
N PRO A 9 41.60 -30.94 -48.18
CA PRO A 9 40.35 -30.56 -47.54
C PRO A 9 39.67 -29.43 -48.34
N THR A 10 38.49 -29.70 -48.88
CA THR A 10 37.58 -28.69 -49.47
C THR A 10 37.12 -27.71 -48.38
N VAL A 11 37.64 -26.51 -48.41
CA VAL A 11 37.14 -25.37 -47.63
C VAL A 11 35.86 -24.87 -48.28
N THR A 12 34.71 -25.20 -47.69
CA THR A 12 33.43 -24.59 -48.01
C THR A 12 33.33 -23.22 -47.36
N THR A 13 33.55 -22.17 -48.13
CA THR A 13 33.25 -20.78 -47.72
C THR A 13 31.75 -20.58 -47.73
N HIS A 14 31.13 -20.61 -46.54
CA HIS A 14 29.78 -20.07 -46.33
C HIS A 14 29.85 -18.56 -46.52
N ARG A 15 29.38 -18.05 -47.65
CA ARG A 15 29.04 -16.65 -47.80
C ARG A 15 27.67 -16.45 -47.21
N ASP A 16 27.62 -15.96 -45.95
CA ASP A 16 26.39 -15.44 -45.37
C ASP A 16 25.94 -14.24 -46.21
N GLY A 17 24.94 -14.46 -47.01
CA GLY A 17 24.33 -13.41 -47.84
C GLY A 17 23.64 -12.41 -46.95
N PHE A 18 24.22 -11.22 -46.83
CA PHE A 18 23.65 -10.10 -46.12
C PHE A 18 22.29 -9.71 -46.73
N ASP A 19 21.19 -9.94 -46.03
CA ASP A 19 19.82 -9.68 -46.51
C ASP A 19 19.43 -8.21 -46.40
N TRP A 20 19.50 -7.47 -47.50
CA TRP A 20 19.11 -6.08 -47.59
C TRP A 20 17.63 -5.80 -47.26
N ARG A 21 16.78 -6.81 -47.23
CA ARG A 21 15.36 -6.68 -46.86
C ARG A 21 15.17 -6.47 -45.35
N SER A 22 16.02 -7.07 -44.53
CA SER A 22 15.99 -6.91 -43.08
C SER A 22 16.36 -5.49 -42.66
N ILE A 23 17.25 -4.83 -43.39
CA ILE A 23 17.63 -3.43 -43.12
C ILE A 23 16.46 -2.48 -43.38
N LYS A 24 15.72 -2.69 -44.47
CA LYS A 24 14.56 -1.84 -44.78
C LYS A 24 13.47 -1.97 -43.74
N LEU A 25 13.20 -3.17 -43.22
CA LEU A 25 12.22 -3.41 -42.18
C LEU A 25 12.63 -2.72 -40.86
N GLY A 26 13.91 -2.79 -40.50
CA GLY A 26 14.43 -2.10 -39.28
C GLY A 26 14.26 -0.58 -39.36
N TRP A 27 14.50 0.02 -40.54
CA TRP A 27 14.30 1.44 -40.77
C TRP A 27 12.82 1.87 -40.66
N TYR A 28 11.89 1.04 -41.14
CA TYR A 28 10.45 1.31 -40.99
C TYR A 28 10.00 1.23 -39.53
N ILE A 29 10.52 0.29 -38.76
CA ILE A 29 10.22 0.17 -37.34
C ILE A 29 10.77 1.40 -36.55
N LEU A 30 12.01 1.81 -36.85
CA LEU A 30 12.59 3.00 -36.21
C LEU A 30 11.83 4.29 -36.58
N ALA A 31 11.43 4.43 -37.83
CA ALA A 31 10.62 5.57 -38.27
C ALA A 31 9.23 5.58 -37.61
N ALA A 32 8.60 4.43 -37.45
CA ALA A 32 7.31 4.31 -36.74
C ALA A 32 7.43 4.65 -35.27
N LEU A 33 8.48 4.20 -34.58
CA LEU A 33 8.75 4.53 -33.17
C LEU A 33 9.05 6.03 -32.99
N PHE A 34 9.80 6.63 -33.91
CA PHE A 34 10.09 8.06 -33.89
C PHE A 34 8.81 8.90 -34.10
N LEU A 35 7.97 8.48 -35.05
CA LEU A 35 6.68 9.14 -35.31
C LEU A 35 5.73 9.02 -34.11
N TYR A 36 5.67 7.84 -33.48
CA TYR A 36 4.90 7.62 -32.25
C TYR A 36 5.37 8.50 -31.11
N SER A 37 6.69 8.58 -30.90
CA SER A 37 7.30 9.47 -29.89
C SER A 37 6.97 10.93 -30.13
N LEU A 38 7.02 11.39 -31.38
CA LEU A 38 6.68 12.76 -31.76
C LEU A 38 5.20 13.08 -31.50
N ILE A 39 4.29 12.17 -31.87
CA ILE A 39 2.85 12.33 -31.61
C ILE A 39 2.57 12.38 -30.12
N ALA A 40 3.19 11.49 -29.33
CA ALA A 40 3.06 11.48 -27.88
C ALA A 40 3.53 12.80 -27.24
N THR A 41 4.67 13.33 -27.70
CA THR A 41 5.22 14.60 -27.21
C THR A 41 4.31 15.78 -27.55
N ILE A 42 3.73 15.81 -28.77
CA ILE A 42 2.77 16.85 -29.18
C ILE A 42 1.46 16.75 -28.35
N ALA A 43 0.97 15.56 -28.08
CA ALA A 43 -0.20 15.34 -27.25
C ALA A 43 0.01 15.83 -25.82
N LEU A 44 1.18 15.51 -25.21
CA LEU A 44 1.54 16.00 -23.87
C LEU A 44 1.67 17.54 -23.84
N SER A 45 2.28 18.14 -24.86
CA SER A 45 2.44 19.60 -24.90
C SER A 45 1.11 20.34 -25.06
N ARG A 46 0.15 19.78 -25.82
CA ARG A 46 -1.21 20.31 -25.94
C ARG A 46 -2.00 20.19 -24.62
N SER A 47 -1.87 19.06 -23.93
CA SER A 47 -2.49 18.86 -22.61
C SER A 47 -1.96 19.87 -21.58
N ASN A 48 -0.62 20.08 -21.56
CA ASN A 48 -0.02 21.06 -20.67
C ASN A 48 -0.38 22.52 -21.00
N ARG A 49 -0.59 22.85 -22.28
CA ARG A 49 -1.08 24.19 -22.68
C ARG A 49 -2.52 24.40 -22.22
N ALA A 50 -3.41 23.42 -22.41
CA ALA A 50 -4.79 23.49 -21.95
C ALA A 50 -4.89 23.63 -20.42
N LEU A 51 -4.03 22.95 -19.67
CA LEU A 51 -3.92 23.11 -18.21
C LEU A 51 -3.41 24.49 -17.79
N ASN A 52 -2.45 25.07 -18.54
CA ASN A 52 -1.96 26.40 -18.27
C ASN A 52 -2.98 27.50 -18.65
N GLU A 53 -3.73 27.32 -19.73
CA GLU A 53 -4.82 28.24 -20.10
C GLU A 53 -5.95 28.20 -19.09
N LEU A 54 -6.31 27.03 -18.54
CA LEU A 54 -7.27 26.91 -17.43
C LEU A 54 -6.77 27.58 -16.14
N LYS A 55 -5.46 27.52 -15.87
CA LYS A 55 -4.84 28.23 -14.73
C LYS A 55 -4.82 29.74 -14.92
N LEU A 56 -4.64 30.22 -16.16
CA LEU A 56 -4.64 31.65 -16.49
C LEU A 56 -6.07 32.22 -16.59
N ALA A 57 -7.04 31.45 -17.07
CA ALA A 57 -8.43 31.86 -17.13
C ALA A 57 -9.12 31.89 -15.75
N GLY A 58 -8.61 31.09 -14.77
CA GLY A 58 -9.02 31.15 -13.36
C GLY A 58 -8.43 32.31 -12.56
N GLY A 59 -7.55 33.12 -13.16
CA GLY A 59 -6.75 34.15 -12.51
C GLY A 59 -7.32 35.58 -12.55
N SER A 60 -8.61 35.80 -12.76
CA SER A 60 -9.22 37.15 -12.66
C SER A 60 -10.25 37.21 -11.55
N ALA A 61 -9.88 38.00 -10.52
CA ALA A 61 -10.73 38.52 -9.44
C ALA A 61 -11.08 37.49 -8.33
N VAL A 62 -10.11 37.20 -7.47
CA VAL A 62 -10.41 36.97 -6.05
C VAL A 62 -9.55 37.96 -5.25
N SER A 63 -10.25 38.90 -4.61
CA SER A 63 -9.74 39.79 -3.57
C SER A 63 -8.87 39.00 -2.60
N SER A 64 -7.76 39.63 -2.17
CA SER A 64 -6.84 39.15 -1.15
C SER A 64 -7.55 39.00 0.21
N GLU A 65 -8.33 37.95 0.37
CA GLU A 65 -8.59 37.39 1.68
C GLU A 65 -7.53 36.33 1.94
N THR A 66 -6.68 36.60 2.92
CA THR A 66 -5.82 35.62 3.56
C THR A 66 -6.63 34.35 3.75
N PRO A 67 -6.18 33.17 3.27
CA PRO A 67 -6.90 31.93 3.56
C PRO A 67 -6.91 31.80 5.07
N SER A 68 -8.02 32.13 5.68
CA SER A 68 -8.33 31.72 7.04
C SER A 68 -8.13 30.20 7.05
N ALA A 69 -7.20 29.73 7.85
CA ALA A 69 -6.95 28.30 8.03
C ALA A 69 -8.32 27.63 8.15
N LEU A 70 -8.68 26.87 7.14
CA LEU A 70 -9.85 26.00 7.17
C LEU A 70 -9.60 24.96 8.27
N THR A 71 -9.89 25.33 9.50
CA THR A 71 -10.21 24.39 10.56
C THR A 71 -11.52 23.72 10.19
N THR A 72 -11.52 22.97 9.09
CA THR A 72 -12.54 21.96 8.89
C THR A 72 -12.28 20.92 9.95
N ALA A 73 -13.19 20.83 10.93
CA ALA A 73 -13.28 19.70 11.84
C ALA A 73 -13.05 18.42 11.01
N PRO A 74 -12.21 17.49 11.48
CA PRO A 74 -11.82 16.35 10.67
C PRO A 74 -13.09 15.62 10.23
N ARG A 75 -13.34 15.63 8.92
CA ARG A 75 -14.42 14.81 8.35
C ARG A 75 -14.14 13.39 8.78
N GLY A 76 -15.13 12.65 9.26
CA GLY A 76 -14.96 11.27 9.71
C GLY A 76 -14.19 10.42 8.71
N LEU A 77 -13.60 9.35 9.16
CA LEU A 77 -12.74 8.49 8.34
C LEU A 77 -13.57 7.68 7.32
N TRP A 78 -13.05 7.44 6.14
CA TRP A 78 -13.56 6.37 5.29
C TRP A 78 -13.06 5.02 5.80
N PHE A 79 -13.85 3.96 5.57
CA PHE A 79 -13.34 2.62 5.80
C PHE A 79 -12.10 2.38 4.94
N PRO A 80 -11.05 1.75 5.51
CA PRO A 80 -9.76 1.59 4.81
C PRO A 80 -9.80 0.57 3.66
N ILE A 81 -10.92 -0.13 3.49
CA ILE A 81 -11.20 -1.04 2.39
C ILE A 81 -12.49 -0.57 1.71
N PRO A 82 -12.48 -0.33 0.39
CA PRO A 82 -13.65 0.16 -0.34
C PRO A 82 -14.87 -0.74 -0.15
N GLY A 83 -16.01 -0.14 0.21
CA GLY A 83 -17.27 -0.85 0.45
C GLY A 83 -17.35 -1.63 1.76
N ALA A 84 -16.28 -1.65 2.56
CA ALA A 84 -16.32 -2.30 3.87
C ALA A 84 -17.23 -1.56 4.84
N ARG A 85 -17.62 -2.26 5.89
CA ARG A 85 -18.34 -1.74 7.05
C ARG A 85 -17.63 -2.16 8.33
N LEU A 86 -18.08 -1.66 9.45
CA LEU A 86 -17.56 -2.07 10.75
C LEU A 86 -17.67 -3.59 10.90
N PRO A 87 -16.60 -4.29 11.35
CA PRO A 87 -16.64 -5.72 11.58
C PRO A 87 -17.79 -6.14 12.49
N GLN A 88 -18.47 -7.22 12.14
CA GLN A 88 -19.65 -7.71 12.89
C GLN A 88 -19.27 -8.35 14.22
N ASP A 89 -18.11 -9.03 14.26
CA ASP A 89 -17.60 -9.69 15.46
C ASP A 89 -16.84 -8.69 16.34
N ASP A 90 -17.19 -8.62 17.60
CA ASP A 90 -16.56 -7.75 18.58
C ASP A 90 -15.10 -8.09 18.82
N MET A 91 -14.67 -9.32 18.57
CA MET A 91 -13.26 -9.70 18.63
C MET A 91 -12.37 -8.98 17.60
N TYR A 92 -12.95 -8.36 16.60
CA TYR A 92 -12.24 -7.55 15.59
C TYR A 92 -12.23 -6.05 15.90
N LEU A 93 -12.78 -5.64 17.03
CA LEU A 93 -12.80 -4.23 17.46
C LEU A 93 -11.60 -3.89 18.36
N PRO A 94 -11.25 -2.61 18.50
CA PRO A 94 -10.35 -2.14 19.53
C PRO A 94 -10.78 -2.63 20.92
N THR A 95 -9.83 -2.84 21.80
CA THR A 95 -9.97 -3.35 23.17
C THR A 95 -10.38 -4.81 23.32
N ALA A 96 -10.72 -5.51 22.24
CA ALA A 96 -10.96 -6.95 22.30
C ALA A 96 -9.74 -7.71 22.88
N PRO A 97 -9.92 -8.69 23.77
CA PRO A 97 -8.82 -9.40 24.42
C PRO A 97 -7.87 -10.08 23.41
N ARG A 98 -6.58 -10.05 23.74
CA ARG A 98 -5.50 -10.75 23.01
C ARG A 98 -4.66 -11.51 24.03
N ASP A 99 -5.23 -12.60 24.55
CA ASP A 99 -4.67 -13.38 25.67
C ASP A 99 -3.27 -13.91 25.35
N TYR A 100 -2.99 -14.26 24.10
CA TYR A 100 -1.69 -14.77 23.65
C TYR A 100 -0.53 -13.79 23.90
N ARG A 101 -0.81 -12.50 24.12
CA ARG A 101 0.18 -11.44 24.41
C ARG A 101 -0.16 -10.59 25.64
N ARG A 102 -1.06 -11.08 26.51
CA ARG A 102 -1.53 -10.39 27.72
C ARG A 102 -1.96 -8.94 27.48
N GLY A 103 -2.67 -8.71 26.41
CA GLY A 103 -3.05 -7.37 26.00
C GLY A 103 -4.40 -7.32 25.31
N VAL A 104 -4.61 -6.23 24.57
CA VAL A 104 -5.85 -6.00 23.84
C VAL A 104 -5.57 -5.68 22.37
N ASN A 105 -6.58 -5.79 21.55
CA ASN A 105 -6.57 -5.28 20.20
C ASN A 105 -6.49 -3.75 20.22
N GLN A 106 -5.58 -3.15 19.45
CA GLN A 106 -5.41 -1.69 19.42
C GLN A 106 -6.09 -1.03 18.20
N GLY A 107 -6.77 -1.83 17.40
CA GLY A 107 -7.43 -1.37 16.18
C GLY A 107 -8.54 -2.29 15.70
N PHE A 108 -8.98 -2.06 14.49
CA PHE A 108 -10.00 -2.83 13.81
C PHE A 108 -9.35 -3.89 12.93
N ASP A 109 -9.82 -5.14 13.00
CA ASP A 109 -9.39 -6.20 12.10
C ASP A 109 -10.45 -6.43 11.01
N PHE A 110 -10.14 -6.00 9.78
CA PHE A 110 -10.97 -6.25 8.60
C PHE A 110 -10.56 -7.60 8.00
N TYR A 111 -11.40 -8.61 8.20
CA TYR A 111 -11.05 -10.00 7.92
C TYR A 111 -12.19 -10.77 7.24
N GLY A 112 -11.88 -11.56 6.22
CA GLY A 112 -12.81 -12.46 5.55
C GLY A 112 -14.03 -11.73 5.00
N THR A 113 -15.23 -12.11 5.46
CA THR A 113 -16.51 -11.50 5.09
C THR A 113 -17.14 -10.71 6.24
N SER A 114 -16.43 -10.54 7.36
CA SER A 114 -16.97 -9.91 8.58
C SER A 114 -17.33 -8.43 8.40
N SER A 115 -16.85 -7.79 7.33
CA SER A 115 -17.00 -6.37 7.07
C SER A 115 -17.80 -6.06 5.80
N ALA A 116 -18.76 -6.90 5.44
CA ALA A 116 -19.70 -6.77 4.33
C ALA A 116 -19.12 -6.94 2.92
N VAL A 117 -17.81 -7.00 2.76
CA VAL A 117 -17.12 -7.26 1.49
C VAL A 117 -16.10 -8.39 1.67
N PRO A 118 -15.79 -9.16 0.61
CA PRO A 118 -14.73 -10.15 0.67
C PRO A 118 -13.37 -9.47 0.86
N ILE A 119 -12.62 -9.89 1.88
CA ILE A 119 -11.27 -9.38 2.16
C ILE A 119 -10.29 -10.53 1.99
N ASN A 120 -9.48 -10.44 0.94
CA ASN A 120 -8.52 -11.46 0.54
C ASN A 120 -7.12 -10.86 0.49
N PHE A 121 -6.10 -11.72 0.40
CA PHE A 121 -4.73 -11.30 0.12
C PHE A 121 -4.69 -10.50 -1.18
N GLY A 122 -4.08 -9.32 -1.15
CA GLY A 122 -4.02 -8.41 -2.30
C GLY A 122 -5.24 -7.47 -2.46
N THR A 123 -6.26 -7.52 -1.59
CA THR A 123 -7.36 -6.54 -1.61
C THR A 123 -6.80 -5.12 -1.43
N PRO A 124 -7.20 -4.13 -2.26
CA PRO A 124 -6.71 -2.77 -2.13
C PRO A 124 -7.05 -2.13 -0.78
N VAL A 125 -6.06 -1.43 -0.21
CA VAL A 125 -6.19 -0.59 1.00
C VAL A 125 -6.09 0.86 0.60
N ILE A 126 -7.03 1.70 1.07
CA ILE A 126 -7.09 3.12 0.77
C ILE A 126 -6.78 3.98 2.01
N ALA A 127 -6.28 5.18 1.77
CA ALA A 127 -6.16 6.19 2.81
C ALA A 127 -7.55 6.59 3.32
N SER A 128 -7.80 6.44 4.62
CA SER A 128 -9.09 6.75 5.24
C SER A 128 -9.37 8.25 5.36
N ALA A 129 -8.34 9.08 5.24
CA ALA A 129 -8.40 10.55 5.24
C ALA A 129 -7.17 11.12 4.52
N ASP A 130 -7.20 12.44 4.25
CA ASP A 130 -6.04 13.18 3.77
C ASP A 130 -4.97 13.25 4.88
N GLY A 131 -3.70 13.18 4.51
CA GLY A 131 -2.60 13.26 5.47
C GLY A 131 -1.23 13.09 4.85
N VAL A 132 -0.22 12.97 5.70
CA VAL A 132 1.18 12.77 5.28
C VAL A 132 1.67 11.42 5.75
N VAL A 133 2.28 10.66 4.87
CA VAL A 133 2.92 9.37 5.21
C VAL A 133 4.11 9.64 6.13
N ILE A 134 4.12 9.04 7.32
CA ILE A 134 5.20 9.15 8.30
C ILE A 134 5.94 7.83 8.52
N ARG A 135 5.46 6.73 7.93
CA ARG A 135 6.10 5.43 7.89
C ARG A 135 5.60 4.62 6.70
N ALA A 136 6.52 3.95 5.99
CA ALA A 136 6.20 3.05 4.88
C ALA A 136 7.25 1.92 4.83
N ASP A 137 6.93 0.76 5.39
CA ASP A 137 7.84 -0.38 5.57
C ASP A 137 8.02 -1.19 4.27
N ARG A 138 8.59 -0.57 3.24
CA ARG A 138 8.80 -1.22 1.93
C ARG A 138 9.70 -2.43 2.01
N ASP A 139 10.79 -2.30 2.77
CA ASP A 139 11.84 -3.32 2.89
C ASP A 139 11.56 -4.32 4.03
N TYR A 140 10.29 -4.36 4.51
CA TYR A 140 9.89 -5.30 5.54
C TYR A 140 10.20 -6.75 5.11
N LYS A 141 10.78 -7.50 6.03
CA LYS A 141 11.03 -8.93 5.89
C LYS A 141 10.39 -9.66 7.06
N GLU A 142 9.77 -10.79 6.75
CA GLU A 142 9.26 -11.68 7.78
C GLU A 142 10.38 -12.15 8.71
N LEU A 143 10.04 -12.39 9.97
CA LEU A 143 10.90 -13.11 10.88
C LEU A 143 11.09 -14.54 10.36
N ASP A 144 12.21 -15.16 10.69
CA ASP A 144 12.31 -16.60 10.56
C ASP A 144 11.49 -17.33 11.64
N ASN A 145 11.33 -18.65 11.49
CA ASN A 145 10.48 -19.42 12.39
C ASN A 145 10.99 -19.43 13.84
N GLU A 146 12.29 -19.40 14.07
CA GLU A 146 12.88 -19.36 15.41
C GLU A 146 12.62 -18.01 16.09
N GLN A 147 12.86 -16.92 15.38
CA GLN A 147 12.58 -15.57 15.85
C GLN A 147 11.08 -15.36 16.14
N TRP A 148 10.22 -15.93 15.30
CA TRP A 148 8.76 -15.88 15.47
C TRP A 148 8.32 -16.60 16.75
N LEU A 149 8.75 -17.84 16.96
CA LEU A 149 8.42 -18.62 18.16
C LEU A 149 8.97 -17.93 19.43
N SER A 150 10.20 -17.44 19.40
CA SER A 150 10.79 -16.67 20.49
C SER A 150 10.00 -15.41 20.83
N LEU A 151 9.49 -14.69 19.80
CA LEU A 151 8.63 -13.54 20.01
C LEU A 151 7.31 -13.92 20.69
N LEU A 152 6.66 -15.01 20.22
CA LEU A 152 5.41 -15.49 20.82
C LEU A 152 5.59 -15.91 22.29
N ASP A 153 6.64 -16.65 22.60
CA ASP A 153 6.96 -17.07 23.97
C ASP A 153 7.20 -15.87 24.88
N LYS A 154 7.97 -14.88 24.39
CA LYS A 154 8.22 -13.62 25.12
C LYS A 154 6.93 -12.87 25.44
N VAL A 155 6.09 -12.62 24.41
CA VAL A 155 4.89 -11.83 24.61
C VAL A 155 3.83 -12.57 25.45
N ALA A 156 3.83 -13.90 25.41
CA ALA A 156 2.98 -14.71 26.29
C ALA A 156 3.43 -14.67 27.75
N ALA A 157 4.74 -14.61 28.01
CA ALA A 157 5.29 -14.54 29.35
C ALA A 157 5.18 -13.14 29.97
N ASP A 158 5.58 -12.11 29.23
CA ASP A 158 5.82 -10.76 29.76
C ASP A 158 4.82 -9.70 29.29
N GLY A 159 3.97 -10.04 28.31
CA GLY A 159 3.21 -9.07 27.54
C GLY A 159 4.04 -8.45 26.41
N ALA A 160 3.38 -7.77 25.48
CA ALA A 160 4.03 -7.20 24.31
C ALA A 160 4.46 -5.75 24.56
N THR A 161 5.74 -5.43 24.33
CA THR A 161 6.23 -4.06 24.19
C THR A 161 5.81 -3.44 22.87
N GLU A 162 5.98 -2.13 22.66
CA GLU A 162 5.66 -1.50 21.36
C GLU A 162 6.55 -2.06 20.24
N ASP A 163 7.81 -2.42 20.51
CA ASP A 163 8.67 -3.07 19.53
C ASP A 163 8.17 -4.47 19.15
N ASP A 164 7.69 -5.24 20.13
CA ASP A 164 7.08 -6.54 19.87
C ASP A 164 5.79 -6.38 19.04
N LEU A 165 4.96 -5.40 19.38
CA LEU A 165 3.76 -5.07 18.64
C LEU A 165 4.09 -4.65 17.18
N ASN A 166 5.16 -3.89 16.98
CA ASN A 166 5.61 -3.53 15.64
C ASN A 166 6.01 -4.74 14.79
N ARG A 167 6.64 -5.75 15.41
CA ARG A 167 6.94 -7.02 14.74
C ARG A 167 5.67 -7.81 14.42
N LEU A 168 4.74 -7.88 15.37
CA LEU A 168 3.44 -8.55 15.20
C LEU A 168 2.56 -7.86 14.15
N ARG A 169 2.66 -6.54 13.96
CA ARG A 169 1.95 -5.78 12.92
C ARG A 169 2.48 -6.04 11.51
N GLY A 170 3.71 -6.53 11.37
CA GLY A 170 4.31 -6.79 10.07
C GLY A 170 4.58 -5.53 9.26
N ARG A 171 4.35 -5.58 7.95
CA ARG A 171 4.51 -4.44 7.03
C ARG A 171 3.43 -3.40 7.28
N GLN A 172 3.85 -2.14 7.47
CA GLN A 172 2.97 -1.06 7.89
C GLN A 172 3.09 0.18 7.00
N ILE A 173 2.01 0.95 6.99
CA ILE A 173 1.96 2.36 6.57
C ILE A 173 1.35 3.16 7.72
N TRP A 174 1.96 4.29 8.05
CA TRP A 174 1.41 5.25 9.00
C TRP A 174 1.17 6.59 8.32
N ILE A 175 -0.01 7.16 8.53
CA ILE A 175 -0.42 8.44 7.97
C ILE A 175 -0.76 9.39 9.13
N ARG A 176 -0.09 10.54 9.19
CA ARG A 176 -0.43 11.61 10.13
C ARG A 176 -1.45 12.53 9.49
N LEU A 177 -2.55 12.75 10.19
CA LEU A 177 -3.61 13.65 9.79
C LEU A 177 -3.30 15.10 10.21
N PRO A 178 -4.01 16.12 9.64
CA PRO A 178 -3.84 17.52 10.02
C PRO A 178 -4.14 17.83 11.49
N ASP A 179 -4.96 17.02 12.15
CA ASP A 179 -5.28 17.10 13.58
C ASP A 179 -4.31 16.32 14.48
N ASN A 180 -3.18 15.87 13.93
CA ASN A 180 -2.14 15.08 14.58
C ASN A 180 -2.55 13.65 15.00
N ARG A 181 -3.74 13.18 14.66
CA ARG A 181 -4.03 11.74 14.74
C ARG A 181 -3.13 10.97 13.78
N VAL A 182 -2.83 9.73 14.13
CA VAL A 182 -2.06 8.82 13.27
C VAL A 182 -2.91 7.60 12.92
N LEU A 183 -3.09 7.36 11.63
CA LEU A 183 -3.70 6.14 11.11
C LEU A 183 -2.60 5.14 10.79
N ARG A 184 -2.70 3.92 11.35
CA ARG A 184 -1.75 2.83 11.10
C ARG A 184 -2.46 1.70 10.36
N TYR A 185 -1.86 1.25 9.26
CA TYR A 185 -2.33 0.15 8.42
C TYR A 185 -1.29 -0.95 8.47
N ALA A 186 -1.68 -2.13 8.93
CA ALA A 186 -0.76 -3.22 9.24
C ALA A 186 -1.14 -4.53 8.55
N HIS A 187 -0.27 -5.54 8.64
CA HIS A 187 -0.32 -6.83 7.94
C HIS A 187 -0.35 -6.71 6.41
N LEU A 188 0.19 -5.64 5.84
CA LEU A 188 0.15 -5.42 4.39
C LEU A 188 0.97 -6.45 3.63
N SER A 189 0.46 -6.91 2.47
CA SER A 189 1.23 -7.73 1.52
C SER A 189 2.23 -6.88 0.74
N ASP A 190 1.81 -5.66 0.37
CA ASP A 190 2.65 -4.71 -0.35
C ASP A 190 2.20 -3.26 -0.12
N ILE A 191 3.09 -2.32 -0.42
CA ILE A 191 2.87 -0.88 -0.39
C ILE A 191 2.82 -0.38 -1.83
N ARG A 192 1.83 0.46 -2.17
CA ARG A 192 1.69 1.04 -3.51
C ARG A 192 3.02 1.58 -4.01
N GLN A 193 3.40 1.24 -5.24
CA GLN A 193 4.63 1.71 -5.86
C GLN A 193 4.71 3.24 -5.83
N GLY A 194 5.88 3.77 -5.46
CA GLY A 194 6.14 5.19 -5.37
C GLY A 194 5.64 5.85 -4.07
N LEU A 195 4.88 5.18 -3.19
CA LEU A 195 4.51 5.76 -1.90
C LEU A 195 5.72 5.76 -0.97
N ALA A 196 6.06 6.88 -0.35
CA ALA A 196 7.20 7.04 0.55
C ALA A 196 6.86 8.00 1.70
N GLU A 197 7.69 7.99 2.74
CA GLU A 197 7.61 8.93 3.85
C GLU A 197 7.75 10.38 3.35
N GLY A 198 7.01 11.29 3.97
CA GLY A 198 6.91 12.70 3.61
C GLY A 198 5.91 13.00 2.49
N GLN A 199 5.35 11.99 1.81
CA GLN A 199 4.36 12.22 0.75
C GLN A 199 2.97 12.48 1.32
N GLU A 200 2.26 13.43 0.68
CA GLU A 200 0.84 13.63 0.89
C GLU A 200 0.03 12.50 0.23
N VAL A 201 -1.00 12.08 0.91
CA VAL A 201 -2.02 11.15 0.41
C VAL A 201 -3.40 11.74 0.62
N TYR A 202 -4.31 11.39 -0.28
CA TYR A 202 -5.68 11.87 -0.24
C TYR A 202 -6.62 10.73 0.12
N ARG A 203 -7.70 11.05 0.81
CA ARG A 203 -8.78 10.12 1.12
C ARG A 203 -9.21 9.34 -0.12
N GLY A 204 -9.32 8.02 -0.01
CA GLY A 204 -9.68 7.14 -1.12
C GLY A 204 -8.52 6.72 -2.02
N GLN A 205 -7.33 7.33 -1.86
CA GLN A 205 -6.14 6.92 -2.61
C GLN A 205 -5.68 5.53 -2.18
N VAL A 206 -5.43 4.63 -3.13
CA VAL A 206 -4.82 3.32 -2.83
C VAL A 206 -3.40 3.54 -2.30
N ILE A 207 -3.10 2.99 -1.12
CA ILE A 207 -1.81 3.11 -0.44
C ILE A 207 -1.07 1.78 -0.34
N GLY A 208 -1.77 0.66 -0.33
CA GLY A 208 -1.20 -0.68 -0.20
C GLY A 208 -2.24 -1.76 -0.45
N PHE A 209 -1.91 -2.98 -0.04
CA PHE A 209 -2.73 -4.15 -0.28
C PHE A 209 -2.77 -5.03 0.98
N VAL A 210 -3.94 -5.61 1.24
CA VAL A 210 -4.15 -6.55 2.35
C VAL A 210 -3.19 -7.73 2.25
N GLY A 211 -2.64 -8.14 3.36
CA GLY A 211 -1.77 -9.29 3.46
C GLY A 211 -1.95 -10.02 4.79
N ASN A 212 -0.87 -10.65 5.22
CA ASN A 212 -0.80 -11.38 6.48
C ASN A 212 0.61 -11.26 7.11
N SER A 213 1.38 -10.24 6.72
CA SER A 213 2.73 -10.04 7.24
C SER A 213 2.73 -9.91 8.78
N GLY A 214 3.77 -10.40 9.44
CA GLY A 214 3.86 -10.42 10.90
C GLY A 214 2.87 -11.39 11.57
N THR A 215 2.45 -12.44 10.87
CA THR A 215 1.59 -13.50 11.39
C THR A 215 2.18 -14.89 11.10
N ASP A 216 1.66 -15.92 11.77
CA ASP A 216 2.07 -17.30 11.54
C ASP A 216 1.93 -17.73 10.05
N ASP A 217 0.86 -17.30 9.38
CA ASP A 217 0.66 -17.57 7.95
C ASP A 217 1.64 -16.79 7.06
N GLY A 218 2.01 -15.55 7.43
CA GLY A 218 3.04 -14.75 6.76
C GLY A 218 4.42 -15.40 6.90
N ILE A 219 4.81 -15.81 8.10
CA ILE A 219 6.06 -16.55 8.38
C ILE A 219 6.16 -17.82 7.53
N LYS A 220 5.06 -18.54 7.36
CA LYS A 220 4.97 -19.75 6.51
C LYS A 220 4.89 -19.47 5.01
N GLY A 221 4.88 -18.20 4.60
CA GLY A 221 4.81 -17.80 3.19
C GLY A 221 3.48 -18.16 2.51
N THR A 222 2.40 -18.30 3.26
CA THR A 222 1.06 -18.56 2.70
C THR A 222 0.28 -17.25 2.52
N THR A 223 -0.85 -17.30 1.81
CA THR A 223 -1.78 -16.16 1.68
C THR A 223 -2.99 -16.29 2.61
N ARG A 224 -3.02 -17.31 3.47
CA ARG A 224 -4.11 -17.54 4.42
C ARG A 224 -4.10 -16.50 5.52
N GLY A 225 -5.21 -16.38 6.24
CA GLY A 225 -5.32 -15.45 7.37
C GLY A 225 -5.17 -13.98 6.98
N ALA A 226 -5.31 -13.65 5.68
CA ALA A 226 -5.19 -12.29 5.17
C ALA A 226 -6.21 -11.36 5.81
N ARG A 227 -5.74 -10.23 6.34
CA ARG A 227 -6.55 -9.19 6.99
C ARG A 227 -5.85 -7.84 6.93
N LEU A 228 -6.62 -6.78 7.09
CA LEU A 228 -6.07 -5.47 7.43
C LEU A 228 -6.30 -5.22 8.92
N HIS A 229 -5.23 -4.95 9.65
CA HIS A 229 -5.31 -4.35 10.99
C HIS A 229 -5.16 -2.84 10.85
N PHE A 230 -6.17 -2.08 11.33
CA PHE A 230 -6.26 -0.63 11.17
C PHE A 230 -6.42 0.04 12.53
N GLU A 231 -5.46 0.90 12.89
CA GLU A 231 -5.46 1.62 14.16
C GLU A 231 -5.66 3.11 13.95
N VAL A 232 -6.34 3.76 14.87
CA VAL A 232 -6.49 5.22 14.97
C VAL A 232 -5.88 5.67 16.29
N TRP A 233 -4.79 6.41 16.23
CA TRP A 233 -4.08 6.92 17.40
C TRP A 233 -4.34 8.40 17.58
N ASN A 234 -4.67 8.79 18.79
CA ASN A 234 -4.89 10.17 19.22
C ASN A 234 -3.56 10.89 19.44
N PRO A 235 -3.55 12.25 19.46
CA PRO A 235 -2.32 13.03 19.72
C PRO A 235 -1.70 12.79 21.11
N ASP A 236 -2.47 12.33 22.07
CA ASP A 236 -2.03 11.95 23.42
C ASP A 236 -1.43 10.55 23.52
N ASN A 237 -1.22 9.90 22.36
CA ASN A 237 -0.69 8.54 22.24
C ASN A 237 -1.61 7.46 22.84
N THR A 238 -2.91 7.68 22.85
CA THR A 238 -3.91 6.65 23.11
C THR A 238 -4.50 6.14 21.78
N PHE A 239 -4.83 4.85 21.70
CA PHE A 239 -5.56 4.35 20.54
C PHE A 239 -7.08 4.54 20.73
N PHE A 240 -7.82 4.62 19.61
CA PHE A 240 -9.26 4.76 19.62
C PHE A 240 -9.92 3.62 20.41
N GLY A 241 -10.76 3.95 21.36
CA GLY A 241 -11.44 2.99 22.23
C GLY A 241 -10.64 2.57 23.48
N GLN A 242 -9.37 2.99 23.64
CA GLN A 242 -8.53 2.57 24.77
C GLN A 242 -9.17 2.80 26.14
N ASN A 243 -9.94 3.87 26.28
CA ASN A 243 -10.59 4.26 27.54
C ASN A 243 -12.07 3.83 27.59
N ALA A 244 -12.56 3.06 26.63
CA ALA A 244 -13.91 2.55 26.65
C ALA A 244 -14.05 1.44 27.70
N GLU A 245 -15.17 1.44 28.43
CA GLU A 245 -15.42 0.46 29.48
C GLU A 245 -15.89 -0.90 28.92
N THR A 246 -16.51 -0.87 27.74
CA THR A 246 -17.07 -2.07 27.11
C THR A 246 -16.85 -2.08 25.60
N LEU A 247 -16.87 -3.27 24.97
CA LEU A 247 -16.85 -3.42 23.51
C LEU A 247 -18.11 -2.83 22.84
N GLU A 248 -19.24 -2.84 23.54
CA GLU A 248 -20.47 -2.20 23.05
C GLU A 248 -20.28 -0.68 22.91
N GLN A 249 -19.65 -0.02 23.86
CA GLN A 249 -19.29 1.39 23.77
C GLN A 249 -18.34 1.64 22.59
N VAL A 250 -17.29 0.82 22.43
CA VAL A 250 -16.38 0.92 21.28
C VAL A 250 -17.13 0.82 19.97
N ARG A 251 -18.09 -0.10 19.87
CA ARG A 251 -18.92 -0.28 18.67
C ARG A 251 -19.78 0.96 18.40
N ALA A 252 -20.42 1.50 19.43
CA ALA A 252 -21.25 2.70 19.32
C ALA A 252 -20.42 3.92 18.88
N ASP A 253 -19.26 4.13 19.49
CA ASP A 253 -18.35 5.24 19.19
C ASP A 253 -17.77 5.10 17.77
N SER A 254 -17.53 3.87 17.31
CA SER A 254 -17.03 3.59 15.96
C SER A 254 -18.00 4.03 14.87
N ALA A 255 -19.31 4.04 15.14
CA ALA A 255 -20.32 4.52 14.19
C ALA A 255 -20.16 6.02 13.86
N SER A 256 -19.60 6.80 14.80
CA SER A 256 -19.30 8.22 14.58
C SER A 256 -17.92 8.47 13.98
N LEU A 257 -16.99 7.50 14.14
CA LEU A 257 -15.62 7.58 13.61
C LEU A 257 -15.59 7.46 12.09
N PHE A 258 -16.38 6.55 11.54
CA PHE A 258 -16.43 6.29 10.10
C PHE A 258 -17.64 6.96 9.47
N VAL A 259 -17.38 7.66 8.35
CA VAL A 259 -18.40 8.15 7.43
C VAL A 259 -18.26 7.36 6.13
N GLY A 260 -19.30 6.70 5.73
CA GLY A 260 -19.26 5.96 4.45
C GLY A 260 -18.95 6.89 3.26
N PRO A 261 -18.39 6.35 2.15
CA PRO A 261 -18.49 7.02 0.87
C PRO A 261 -19.94 7.04 0.44
#